data_cc11945f2dfb89b833c34ac03eb772c2
#
_entry.id   cc11945f2dfb89b833c34ac03eb772c2
#
_cell.length_a   1.000
_cell.length_b   1.000
_cell.length_c   1.000
_cell.angle_alpha   90.00
_cell.angle_beta   90.00
_cell.angle_gamma   90.00
#
_symmetry.space_group_name_H-M   'P 1'
#
loop_
_entity.id
_entity.type
_entity.pdbx_description
1 polymer ?
#
loop_
_entity_poly.entity_id
_entity_poly.type
_entity_poly.pdbx_seq_one_letter_code
_entity_poly.pdbx_strand_id
1 'polypeptide(L)'
;LHKIQGWCDSPLTENGKEQAKKAGQWFQDHHITFDHAYSSTSERCCDTLELVTDISYQRVKGLKENNYGILEAESDFLAENDPKKCETYYLQFGGESSNTVKERMLKTLTEIMEKDDHQSVLAVSHGGACFNFLRGLQDPTEELKKGFGNCCIFIYEFENHQFQLQRVIRQ
;
A
#
# COMPACT_ATOMS: atom_id res chain seq x y z
N LEU A 1 11.37 -3.25 14.46
CA LEU A 1 11.16 -2.46 15.68
C LEU A 1 10.08 -3.06 16.61
N HIS A 2 9.33 -4.07 16.16
CA HIS A 2 8.24 -4.70 16.92
C HIS A 2 7.23 -3.67 17.43
N LYS A 3 6.81 -2.76 16.53
CA LYS A 3 5.85 -1.70 16.80
C LYS A 3 4.74 -1.68 15.76
N ILE A 4 3.53 -1.39 16.20
CA ILE A 4 2.40 -1.13 15.30
C ILE A 4 2.65 0.19 14.57
N GLN A 5 2.67 0.15 13.26
CA GLN A 5 2.94 1.29 12.39
C GLN A 5 1.81 1.48 11.38
N GLY A 6 0.91 2.35 11.72
CA GLY A 6 -0.13 2.81 10.80
C GLY A 6 0.12 4.26 10.37
N TRP A 7 -0.46 5.19 11.11
CA TRP A 7 -0.30 6.62 10.87
C TRP A 7 0.95 7.22 11.51
N CYS A 8 1.51 6.59 12.58
CA CYS A 8 2.84 6.93 13.02
C CYS A 8 3.88 6.55 11.96
N ASP A 9 5.03 7.17 12.01
CA ASP A 9 6.06 6.96 11.00
C ASP A 9 7.42 6.62 11.61
N SER A 10 8.26 5.99 10.81
CA SER A 10 9.65 5.71 11.12
C SER A 10 10.47 5.68 9.83
N PRO A 11 11.75 6.06 9.89
CA PRO A 11 12.61 6.02 8.72
C PRO A 11 12.78 4.59 8.20
N LEU A 12 13.08 4.46 6.91
CA LEU A 12 13.45 3.18 6.32
C LEU A 12 14.73 2.64 6.97
N THR A 13 14.76 1.34 7.21
CA THR A 13 16.01 0.64 7.54
C THR A 13 16.88 0.51 6.29
N GLU A 14 18.18 0.23 6.44
CA GLU A 14 19.05 -0.03 5.29
C GLU A 14 18.55 -1.18 4.44
N ASN A 15 18.02 -2.25 5.06
CA ASN A 15 17.37 -3.33 4.33
C ASN A 15 16.13 -2.85 3.56
N GLY A 16 15.31 -1.97 4.15
CA GLY A 16 14.15 -1.37 3.48
C GLY A 16 14.55 -0.54 2.25
N LYS A 17 15.64 0.23 2.36
CA LYS A 17 16.18 0.98 1.22
C LYS A 17 16.66 0.06 0.09
N GLU A 18 17.33 -1.04 0.42
CA GLU A 18 17.77 -2.02 -0.59
C GLU A 18 16.58 -2.73 -1.25
N GLN A 19 15.52 -3.03 -0.50
CA GLN A 19 14.28 -3.57 -1.05
C GLN A 19 13.60 -2.59 -2.03
N ALA A 20 13.56 -1.30 -1.68
CA ALA A 20 13.02 -0.26 -2.56
C ALA A 20 13.83 -0.13 -3.86
N LYS A 21 15.17 -0.12 -3.78
CA LYS A 21 16.06 -0.10 -4.96
C LYS A 21 15.85 -1.32 -5.85
N LYS A 22 15.67 -2.52 -5.28
CA LYS A 22 15.36 -3.74 -6.04
C LYS A 22 14.03 -3.62 -6.79
N ALA A 23 13.01 -3.02 -6.15
CA ALA A 23 11.74 -2.74 -6.82
C ALA A 23 11.93 -1.79 -8.02
N GLY A 24 12.72 -0.72 -7.85
CA GLY A 24 13.07 0.19 -8.94
C GLY A 24 13.81 -0.53 -10.07
N GLN A 25 14.80 -1.36 -9.74
CA GLN A 25 15.53 -2.16 -10.72
C GLN A 25 14.61 -3.12 -11.48
N TRP A 26 13.67 -3.74 -10.79
CA TRP A 26 12.68 -4.63 -11.42
C TRP A 26 11.87 -3.89 -12.49
N PHE A 27 11.40 -2.66 -12.25
CA PHE A 27 10.70 -1.87 -13.26
C PHE A 27 11.58 -1.54 -14.46
N GLN A 28 12.84 -1.17 -14.22
CA GLN A 28 13.81 -0.90 -15.28
C GLN A 28 14.08 -2.13 -16.16
N ASP A 29 14.31 -3.28 -15.55
CA ASP A 29 14.59 -4.55 -16.25
C ASP A 29 13.40 -5.01 -17.12
N HIS A 30 12.18 -4.62 -16.73
CA HIS A 30 10.95 -4.94 -17.46
C HIS A 30 10.47 -3.79 -18.36
N HIS A 31 11.28 -2.73 -18.52
CA HIS A 31 10.98 -1.57 -19.37
C HIS A 31 9.63 -0.91 -19.02
N ILE A 32 9.25 -0.91 -17.73
CA ILE A 32 8.04 -0.27 -17.24
C ILE A 32 8.39 1.18 -16.89
N THR A 33 7.67 2.12 -17.49
CA THR A 33 7.76 3.55 -17.21
C THR A 33 6.43 4.05 -16.69
N PHE A 34 6.47 5.14 -15.92
CA PHE A 34 5.28 5.75 -15.33
C PHE A 34 5.09 7.16 -15.89
N ASP A 35 3.85 7.51 -16.19
CA ASP A 35 3.47 8.88 -16.52
C ASP A 35 3.14 9.71 -15.27
N HIS A 36 2.62 9.06 -14.22
CA HIS A 36 2.33 9.69 -12.93
C HIS A 36 2.73 8.80 -11.76
N ALA A 37 3.08 9.44 -10.63
CA ALA A 37 3.37 8.74 -9.39
C ALA A 37 2.66 9.38 -8.20
N TYR A 38 2.25 8.54 -7.27
CA TYR A 38 1.55 8.90 -6.05
C TYR A 38 2.14 8.16 -4.85
N SER A 39 2.26 8.85 -3.72
CA SER A 39 2.67 8.24 -2.46
C SER A 39 1.64 8.49 -1.37
N SER A 40 1.56 7.56 -0.44
CA SER A 40 1.01 7.88 0.88
C SER A 40 1.68 9.13 1.46
N THR A 41 1.02 9.80 2.40
CA THR A 41 1.61 10.96 3.08
C THR A 41 2.63 10.59 4.15
N SER A 42 2.92 9.30 4.38
CA SER A 42 3.96 8.82 5.30
C SER A 42 5.34 8.96 4.66
N GLU A 43 6.32 9.46 5.41
CA GLU A 43 7.69 9.67 4.90
C GLU A 43 8.31 8.36 4.40
N ARG A 44 8.11 7.24 5.09
CA ARG A 44 8.61 5.93 4.64
C ARG A 44 8.12 5.52 3.25
N CYS A 45 6.91 5.94 2.84
CA CYS A 45 6.42 5.69 1.49
C CYS A 45 7.02 6.64 0.46
N CYS A 46 7.21 7.91 0.85
CA CYS A 46 7.89 8.89 0.01
C CYS A 46 9.34 8.49 -0.24
N ASP A 47 10.08 8.15 0.82
CA ASP A 47 11.46 7.64 0.72
C ASP A 47 11.54 6.37 -0.15
N THR A 48 10.55 5.46 -0.04
CA THR A 48 10.47 4.27 -0.89
C THR A 48 10.29 4.67 -2.35
N LEU A 49 9.35 5.57 -2.64
CA LEU A 49 9.07 6.01 -4.02
C LEU A 49 10.31 6.67 -4.65
N GLU A 50 10.99 7.54 -3.91
CA GLU A 50 12.21 8.23 -4.36
C GLU A 50 13.38 7.27 -4.63
N LEU A 51 13.39 6.09 -4.01
CA LEU A 51 14.36 5.03 -4.31
C LEU A 51 13.93 4.15 -5.49
N VAL A 52 12.65 4.14 -5.84
CA VAL A 52 12.08 3.36 -6.97
C VAL A 52 12.19 4.12 -8.28
N THR A 53 11.97 5.44 -8.28
CA THR A 53 11.92 6.27 -9.48
C THR A 53 12.24 7.73 -9.21
N ASP A 54 12.76 8.43 -10.22
CA ASP A 54 13.08 9.85 -10.15
C ASP A 54 11.92 10.77 -10.62
N ILE A 55 10.76 10.22 -11.00
CA ILE A 55 9.65 11.06 -11.46
C ILE A 55 9.02 11.83 -10.30
N SER A 56 8.50 13.02 -10.59
CA SER A 56 7.75 13.80 -9.61
C SER A 56 6.47 13.07 -9.18
N TYR A 57 6.08 13.22 -7.92
CA TYR A 57 4.92 12.52 -7.37
C TYR A 57 4.05 13.43 -6.51
N GLN A 58 2.83 12.99 -6.28
CA GLN A 58 1.88 13.65 -5.38
C GLN A 58 1.67 12.81 -4.12
N ARG A 59 1.60 13.47 -2.96
CA ARG A 59 1.26 12.84 -1.67
C ARG A 59 -0.25 12.83 -1.49
N VAL A 60 -0.83 11.64 -1.26
CA VAL A 60 -2.28 11.45 -1.15
C VAL A 60 -2.62 10.75 0.16
N LYS A 61 -3.42 11.43 0.99
CA LYS A 61 -3.84 10.91 2.31
C LYS A 61 -4.65 9.61 2.19
N GLY A 62 -5.39 9.44 1.10
CA GLY A 62 -6.16 8.23 0.83
C GLY A 62 -5.33 6.96 0.69
N LEU A 63 -4.02 7.07 0.46
CA LEU A 63 -3.08 5.95 0.39
C LEU A 63 -2.41 5.59 1.72
N LYS A 64 -2.78 6.24 2.85
CA LYS A 64 -2.19 5.92 4.16
C LYS A 64 -2.53 4.49 4.62
N GLU A 65 -1.70 3.99 5.53
CA GLU A 65 -1.98 2.73 6.23
C GLU A 65 -3.25 2.82 7.08
N ASN A 66 -3.68 1.68 7.59
CA ASN A 66 -4.72 1.64 8.60
C ASN A 66 -4.36 2.54 9.78
N ASN A 67 -5.31 3.31 10.27
CA ASN A 67 -5.17 4.04 11.53
C ASN A 67 -5.44 3.06 12.68
N TYR A 68 -4.47 2.88 13.55
CA TYR A 68 -4.60 1.98 14.70
C TYR A 68 -4.99 2.71 16.00
N GLY A 69 -5.31 4.01 15.92
CA GLY A 69 -5.74 4.82 17.07
C GLY A 69 -4.66 4.90 18.13
N ILE A 70 -5.04 4.68 19.39
CA ILE A 70 -4.11 4.76 20.53
C ILE A 70 -3.07 3.61 20.54
N LEU A 71 -3.21 2.60 19.67
CA LEU A 71 -2.20 1.53 19.51
C LEU A 71 -1.05 1.92 18.58
N GLU A 72 -1.08 3.11 17.96
CA GLU A 72 0.03 3.62 17.16
C GLU A 72 1.33 3.67 17.98
N ALA A 73 2.41 3.11 17.44
CA ALA A 73 3.73 2.97 18.06
C ALA A 73 3.77 2.06 19.32
N GLU A 74 2.69 1.41 19.68
CA GLU A 74 2.68 0.38 20.72
C GLU A 74 3.31 -0.93 20.22
N SER A 75 3.51 -1.89 21.12
CA SER A 75 4.08 -3.20 20.77
C SER A 75 3.19 -3.94 19.76
N ASP A 76 3.82 -4.55 18.73
CA ASP A 76 3.12 -5.38 17.73
C ASP A 76 2.48 -6.65 18.34
N PHE A 77 2.84 -7.01 19.59
CA PHE A 77 2.14 -8.04 20.36
C PHE A 77 0.64 -7.71 20.57
N LEU A 78 0.27 -6.44 20.55
CA LEU A 78 -1.11 -5.96 20.67
C LEU A 78 -1.87 -5.98 19.34
N ALA A 79 -1.20 -6.29 18.23
CA ALA A 79 -1.83 -6.33 16.93
C ALA A 79 -2.75 -7.55 16.78
N GLU A 80 -3.94 -7.33 16.26
CA GLU A 80 -4.82 -8.44 15.84
C GLU A 80 -4.37 -8.95 14.47
N ASN A 81 -4.21 -10.27 14.35
CA ASN A 81 -3.74 -10.93 13.14
C ASN A 81 -4.84 -11.72 12.40
N ASP A 82 -6.00 -11.94 13.03
CA ASP A 82 -7.14 -12.57 12.37
C ASP A 82 -7.85 -11.55 11.48
N PRO A 83 -7.86 -11.75 10.13
CA PRO A 83 -8.47 -10.79 9.22
C PRO A 83 -9.94 -10.49 9.50
N LYS A 84 -10.68 -11.45 10.05
CA LYS A 84 -12.10 -11.26 10.40
C LYS A 84 -12.26 -10.35 11.63
N LYS A 85 -11.37 -10.49 12.60
CA LYS A 85 -11.37 -9.65 13.80
C LYS A 85 -10.84 -8.25 13.48
N CYS A 86 -9.85 -8.11 12.62
CA CYS A 86 -9.31 -6.82 12.17
C CYS A 86 -10.40 -5.90 11.60
N GLU A 87 -11.51 -6.46 11.12
CA GLU A 87 -12.65 -5.68 10.60
C GLU A 87 -13.09 -4.58 11.57
N THR A 88 -13.15 -4.89 12.87
CA THR A 88 -13.69 -3.97 13.88
C THR A 88 -12.77 -3.76 15.08
N TYR A 89 -11.72 -4.56 15.22
CA TYR A 89 -10.85 -4.58 16.40
C TYR A 89 -10.30 -3.19 16.77
N TYR A 90 -9.85 -2.44 15.77
CA TYR A 90 -9.19 -1.15 16.00
C TYR A 90 -10.18 -0.01 16.28
N LEU A 91 -11.47 -0.19 16.02
CA LEU A 91 -12.50 0.85 16.31
C LEU A 91 -12.56 1.23 17.78
N GLN A 92 -12.44 0.26 18.70
CA GLN A 92 -12.45 0.50 20.15
C GLN A 92 -11.26 1.34 20.63
N PHE A 93 -10.20 1.42 19.82
CA PHE A 93 -8.98 2.18 20.08
C PHE A 93 -8.95 3.53 19.32
N GLY A 94 -10.06 3.92 18.70
CA GLY A 94 -10.15 5.13 17.89
C GLY A 94 -9.48 5.01 16.51
N GLY A 95 -9.22 3.78 16.05
CA GLY A 95 -8.67 3.49 14.74
C GLY A 95 -9.73 3.32 13.64
N GLU A 96 -9.30 2.90 12.46
CA GLU A 96 -10.15 2.60 11.31
C GLU A 96 -10.59 1.13 11.30
N SER A 97 -11.77 0.85 10.72
CA SER A 97 -12.14 -0.51 10.31
C SER A 97 -11.43 -0.90 9.01
N SER A 98 -11.22 -2.20 8.80
CA SER A 98 -10.70 -2.69 7.52
C SER A 98 -11.59 -2.28 6.33
N ASN A 99 -12.91 -2.17 6.52
CA ASN A 99 -13.81 -1.69 5.47
C ASN A 99 -13.62 -0.22 5.16
N THR A 100 -13.41 0.63 6.16
CA THR A 100 -13.09 2.04 5.94
C THR A 100 -11.82 2.20 5.10
N VAL A 101 -10.77 1.42 5.41
CA VAL A 101 -9.52 1.43 4.63
C VAL A 101 -9.76 0.94 3.19
N LYS A 102 -10.51 -0.15 3.02
CA LYS A 102 -10.89 -0.69 1.71
C LYS A 102 -11.59 0.36 0.84
N GLU A 103 -12.63 0.98 1.38
CA GLU A 103 -13.43 1.99 0.66
C GLU A 103 -12.60 3.23 0.30
N ARG A 104 -11.76 3.69 1.23
CA ARG A 104 -10.85 4.80 1.02
C ARG A 104 -9.83 4.52 -0.09
N MET A 105 -9.24 3.33 -0.09
CA MET A 105 -8.27 2.91 -1.10
C MET A 105 -8.92 2.78 -2.48
N LEU A 106 -10.07 2.10 -2.56
CA LEU A 106 -10.84 1.97 -3.81
C LEU A 106 -11.18 3.34 -4.39
N LYS A 107 -11.77 4.21 -3.59
CA LYS A 107 -12.13 5.57 -4.02
C LYS A 107 -10.91 6.34 -4.52
N THR A 108 -9.83 6.36 -3.74
CA THR A 108 -8.62 7.13 -4.06
C THR A 108 -7.96 6.66 -5.35
N LEU A 109 -7.78 5.34 -5.51
CA LEU A 109 -7.12 4.80 -6.70
C LEU A 109 -8.01 4.92 -7.94
N THR A 110 -9.34 4.80 -7.80
CA THR A 110 -10.27 5.06 -8.90
C THR A 110 -10.18 6.54 -9.35
N GLU A 111 -10.26 7.50 -8.42
CA GLU A 111 -10.13 8.93 -8.72
C GLU A 111 -8.78 9.28 -9.38
N ILE A 112 -7.72 8.55 -9.05
CA ILE A 112 -6.41 8.70 -9.70
C ILE A 112 -6.47 8.19 -11.13
N MET A 113 -6.97 6.98 -11.35
CA MET A 113 -6.97 6.34 -12.67
C MET A 113 -8.04 6.88 -13.64
N GLU A 114 -9.04 7.60 -13.16
CA GLU A 114 -10.05 8.27 -14.00
C GLU A 114 -9.58 9.58 -14.63
N LYS A 115 -8.37 10.02 -14.36
CA LYS A 115 -7.81 11.21 -15.00
C LYS A 115 -7.36 10.87 -16.42
N ASP A 116 -7.67 11.74 -17.38
CA ASP A 116 -7.50 11.50 -18.82
C ASP A 116 -6.05 11.18 -19.25
N ASP A 117 -5.07 11.70 -18.53
CA ASP A 117 -3.64 11.57 -18.84
C ASP A 117 -2.93 10.45 -18.04
N HIS A 118 -3.69 9.63 -17.28
CA HIS A 118 -3.15 8.57 -16.42
C HIS A 118 -3.25 7.19 -17.09
N GLN A 119 -2.15 6.74 -17.71
CA GLN A 119 -2.08 5.43 -18.37
C GLN A 119 -1.22 4.42 -17.62
N SER A 120 -0.11 4.89 -17.04
CA SER A 120 0.82 4.05 -16.28
C SER A 120 1.19 4.75 -14.97
N VAL A 121 0.53 4.36 -13.91
CA VAL A 121 0.62 5.03 -12.60
C VAL A 121 1.35 4.17 -11.58
N LEU A 122 2.35 4.76 -10.90
CA LEU A 122 2.95 4.18 -9.71
C LEU A 122 2.26 4.73 -8.45
N ALA A 123 1.76 3.85 -7.60
CA ALA A 123 1.24 4.23 -6.29
C ALA A 123 1.97 3.48 -5.18
N VAL A 124 2.63 4.22 -4.27
CA VAL A 124 3.31 3.63 -3.11
C VAL A 124 2.46 3.81 -1.86
N SER A 125 2.14 2.70 -1.22
CA SER A 125 1.26 2.61 -0.06
C SER A 125 1.85 1.63 0.96
N HIS A 126 1.01 0.99 1.76
CA HIS A 126 1.39 0.16 2.89
C HIS A 126 0.78 -1.24 2.78
N GLY A 127 1.33 -2.19 3.53
CA GLY A 127 0.91 -3.59 3.45
C GLY A 127 -0.56 -3.81 3.76
N GLY A 128 -1.06 -3.25 4.87
CA GLY A 128 -2.47 -3.40 5.26
C GLY A 128 -3.42 -2.67 4.31
N ALA A 129 -3.04 -1.47 3.84
CA ALA A 129 -3.83 -0.71 2.86
C ALA A 129 -3.92 -1.45 1.53
N CYS A 130 -2.79 -1.97 1.00
CA CYS A 130 -2.76 -2.77 -0.23
C CYS A 130 -3.57 -4.07 -0.10
N PHE A 131 -3.49 -4.74 1.06
CA PHE A 131 -4.31 -5.92 1.33
C PHE A 131 -5.81 -5.60 1.32
N ASN A 132 -6.21 -4.50 1.97
CA ASN A 132 -7.61 -4.07 1.99
C ASN A 132 -8.11 -3.62 0.61
N PHE A 133 -7.25 -3.01 -0.21
CA PHE A 133 -7.57 -2.73 -1.60
C PHE A 133 -7.83 -4.02 -2.39
N LEU A 134 -6.91 -4.98 -2.32
CA LEU A 134 -7.07 -6.30 -2.98
C LEU A 134 -8.35 -7.00 -2.53
N ARG A 135 -8.64 -7.01 -1.23
CA ARG A 135 -9.86 -7.57 -0.65
C ARG A 135 -11.14 -6.89 -1.17
N GLY A 136 -11.04 -5.66 -1.60
CA GLY A 136 -12.15 -4.93 -2.22
C GLY A 136 -12.44 -5.35 -3.67
N LEU A 137 -11.49 -6.00 -4.32
CA LEU A 137 -11.58 -6.40 -5.73
C LEU A 137 -11.90 -7.90 -5.90
N GLN A 138 -11.33 -8.74 -5.06
CA GLN A 138 -11.43 -10.20 -5.14
C GLN A 138 -11.19 -10.87 -3.79
N ASP A 139 -11.44 -12.18 -3.70
CA ASP A 139 -11.01 -12.99 -2.56
C ASP A 139 -9.46 -13.01 -2.47
N PRO A 140 -8.86 -12.47 -1.40
CA PRO A 140 -7.40 -12.38 -1.28
C PRO A 140 -6.75 -13.65 -0.76
N THR A 141 -7.50 -14.72 -0.46
CA THR A 141 -7.05 -15.90 0.28
C THR A 141 -5.81 -16.55 -0.34
N GLU A 142 -5.78 -16.72 -1.67
CA GLU A 142 -4.64 -17.35 -2.35
C GLU A 142 -3.39 -16.47 -2.32
N GLU A 143 -3.55 -15.16 -2.45
CA GLU A 143 -2.43 -14.24 -2.36
C GLU A 143 -1.92 -14.09 -0.92
N LEU A 144 -2.83 -14.14 0.07
CA LEU A 144 -2.49 -14.09 1.48
C LEU A 144 -1.66 -15.31 1.92
N LYS A 145 -1.98 -16.51 1.43
CA LYS A 145 -1.20 -17.73 1.69
C LYS A 145 0.25 -17.63 1.22
N LYS A 146 0.49 -16.90 0.13
CA LYS A 146 1.84 -16.66 -0.42
C LYS A 146 2.61 -15.60 0.35
N GLY A 147 1.91 -14.81 1.19
CA GLY A 147 2.46 -13.69 1.96
C GLY A 147 2.73 -12.44 1.12
N PHE A 148 2.83 -11.31 1.81
CA PHE A 148 3.21 -10.02 1.24
C PHE A 148 4.43 -9.51 1.99
N GLY A 149 5.59 -9.50 1.32
CA GLY A 149 6.79 -8.86 1.83
C GLY A 149 6.78 -7.35 1.60
N ASN A 150 7.72 -6.65 2.20
CA ASN A 150 7.96 -5.24 1.90
C ASN A 150 8.32 -5.08 0.40
N CYS A 151 7.95 -3.97 -0.18
CA CYS A 151 8.16 -3.66 -1.61
C CYS A 151 7.56 -4.71 -2.57
N CYS A 152 6.55 -5.46 -2.13
CA CYS A 152 5.75 -6.31 -3.00
C CYS A 152 5.03 -5.42 -4.03
N ILE A 153 5.09 -5.80 -5.32
CA ILE A 153 4.49 -5.03 -6.41
C ILE A 153 3.20 -5.72 -6.83
N PHE A 154 2.09 -5.00 -6.77
CA PHE A 154 0.80 -5.43 -7.30
C PHE A 154 0.58 -4.73 -8.63
N ILE A 155 0.39 -5.48 -9.69
CA ILE A 155 0.10 -4.95 -11.03
C ILE A 155 -1.40 -5.12 -11.28
N TYR A 156 -2.06 -4.01 -11.48
CA TYR A 156 -3.49 -3.96 -11.80
C TYR A 156 -3.69 -3.36 -13.19
N GLU A 157 -4.68 -3.85 -13.90
CA GLU A 157 -5.28 -3.22 -15.06
C GLU A 157 -6.53 -2.47 -14.61
N PHE A 158 -6.74 -1.25 -15.14
CA PHE A 158 -7.92 -0.44 -14.87
C PHE A 158 -8.68 -0.20 -16.18
N GLU A 159 -9.85 -0.78 -16.30
CA GLU A 159 -10.70 -0.65 -17.46
C GLU A 159 -12.17 -0.60 -17.04
N ASN A 160 -12.99 0.23 -17.72
CA ASN A 160 -14.43 0.36 -17.41
C ASN A 160 -14.71 0.65 -15.93
N HIS A 161 -13.92 1.54 -15.31
CA HIS A 161 -13.98 1.91 -13.88
C HIS A 161 -13.73 0.74 -12.91
N GLN A 162 -13.06 -0.31 -13.34
CA GLN A 162 -12.77 -1.48 -12.53
C GLN A 162 -11.28 -1.84 -12.56
N PHE A 163 -10.77 -2.24 -11.41
CA PHE A 163 -9.44 -2.80 -11.28
C PHE A 163 -9.47 -4.32 -11.39
N GLN A 164 -8.51 -4.87 -12.13
CA GLN A 164 -8.27 -6.30 -12.20
C GLN A 164 -6.82 -6.60 -11.85
N LEU A 165 -6.58 -7.43 -10.82
CA LEU A 165 -5.24 -7.88 -10.49
C LEU A 165 -4.69 -8.76 -11.59
N GLN A 166 -3.57 -8.36 -12.19
CA GLN A 166 -2.87 -9.11 -13.22
C GLN A 166 -1.76 -9.97 -12.62
N ARG A 167 -0.99 -9.40 -11.70
CA ARG A 167 0.20 -10.06 -11.16
C ARG A 167 0.63 -9.48 -9.81
N VAL A 168 1.25 -10.33 -8.97
CA VAL A 168 1.95 -9.92 -7.75
C VAL A 168 3.40 -10.37 -7.85
N ILE A 169 4.33 -9.41 -7.77
CA ILE A 169 5.77 -9.64 -7.74
C ILE A 169 6.22 -9.59 -6.29
N ARG A 170 6.80 -10.66 -5.83
CA ARG A 170 7.38 -10.80 -4.49
C ARG A 170 8.90 -10.76 -4.60
N GLN A 171 9.52 -9.95 -3.76
CA GLN A 171 10.97 -9.77 -3.74
C GLN A 171 11.62 -10.57 -2.62
#